data_44dcfb0fbb9fece7f9e30e407f477298
#
_entry.id   44dcfb0fbb9fece7f9e30e407f477298
#
_cell.length_a   1.000
_cell.length_b   1.000
_cell.length_c   1.000
_cell.angle_alpha   90.00
_cell.angle_beta   90.00
_cell.angle_gamma   90.00
#
_symmetry.space_group_name_H-M   'P 1'
#
loop_
_entity.id
_entity.type
_entity.pdbx_description
1 polymer ?
#
loop_
_entity_poly.entity_id
_entity_poly.type
_entity_poly.pdbx_seq_one_letter_code
_entity_poly.pdbx_strand_id
1 'polypeptide(L)'
;KHNYAAAATDGSGDAVAGYIFEKMNASEKEGVNDRGSSAGCNEVLYGVKAYKSYFIQGDYMVALGAGVTNRQSGQPGHIRTTIDQTALLNDVCLLEKGKKTALSAGVHAWKISGKNTPWLVQEGQFAYRVLPEYSRKAFVACETRPANWVLHNKTNAGKKNLPDSVKILRLWIDHGQAPVNDTYGYTVYTGKGTPSARLPFRVLRNDSLVQAVQSADKKLLQAVFYPVSYTHLRAHETVLDL
;
A
#
# COMPACT_ATOMS: atom_id res chain seq x y z
N LYS A 1 20.70 8.26 0.76
CA LYS A 1 19.35 8.76 1.07
C LYS A 1 18.63 9.11 -0.22
N HIS A 2 17.46 8.58 -0.38
CA HIS A 2 16.60 8.96 -1.49
C HIS A 2 15.43 9.77 -0.93
N ASN A 3 15.54 11.09 -1.03
CA ASN A 3 14.43 11.97 -0.73
C ASN A 3 13.69 12.23 -2.05
N TYR A 4 12.90 11.26 -2.47
CA TYR A 4 12.07 11.41 -3.65
C TYR A 4 10.60 11.26 -3.27
N ALA A 5 9.85 12.29 -3.54
CA ALA A 5 8.40 12.29 -3.55
C ALA A 5 7.92 13.27 -4.63
N ALA A 6 6.94 12.87 -5.39
CA ALA A 6 6.35 13.68 -6.45
C ALA A 6 4.86 13.44 -6.52
N ALA A 7 4.12 14.44 -6.97
CA ALA A 7 2.70 14.33 -7.25
C ALA A 7 2.30 15.27 -8.38
N ALA A 8 1.26 14.89 -9.10
CA ALA A 8 0.64 15.71 -10.15
C ALA A 8 -0.86 15.47 -10.19
N THR A 9 -1.60 16.45 -10.65
CA THR A 9 -3.04 16.38 -10.92
C THR A 9 -3.36 17.15 -12.19
N ASP A 10 -4.38 16.74 -12.89
CA ASP A 10 -4.89 17.43 -14.08
C ASP A 10 -5.99 18.45 -13.78
N GLY A 11 -6.39 18.57 -12.50
CA GLY A 11 -7.47 19.45 -12.07
C GLY A 11 -8.87 18.88 -12.21
N SER A 12 -9.05 17.70 -12.80
CA SER A 12 -10.34 17.02 -12.92
C SER A 12 -10.70 16.15 -11.70
N GLY A 13 -9.75 15.97 -10.80
CA GLY A 13 -9.84 15.05 -9.68
C GLY A 13 -8.97 13.81 -9.85
N ASP A 14 -8.44 13.59 -11.03
CA ASP A 14 -7.45 12.55 -11.28
C ASP A 14 -6.08 13.03 -10.80
N ALA A 15 -5.34 12.12 -10.20
CA ALA A 15 -4.05 12.45 -9.58
C ALA A 15 -3.09 11.28 -9.58
N VAL A 16 -1.81 11.58 -9.51
CA VAL A 16 -0.75 10.60 -9.33
C VAL A 16 0.24 11.09 -8.28
N ALA A 17 0.71 10.18 -7.44
CA ALA A 17 1.77 10.45 -6.49
C ALA A 17 2.72 9.26 -6.40
N GLY A 18 3.99 9.52 -6.13
CA GLY A 18 4.98 8.49 -5.92
C GLY A 18 6.09 8.92 -5.00
N TYR A 19 6.68 7.97 -4.30
CA TYR A 19 7.82 8.21 -3.44
C TYR A 19 8.66 6.95 -3.24
N ILE A 20 9.90 7.14 -2.83
CA ILE A 20 10.79 6.05 -2.40
C ILE A 20 10.69 5.94 -0.89
N PHE A 21 10.18 4.81 -0.43
CA PHE A 21 10.19 4.46 0.99
C PHE A 21 11.50 3.76 1.32
N GLU A 22 12.23 4.28 2.29
CA GLU A 22 13.43 3.65 2.80
C GLU A 22 13.50 3.80 4.32
N LYS A 23 13.32 2.68 5.01
CA LYS A 23 13.49 2.61 6.45
C LYS A 23 14.92 2.19 6.74
N MET A 24 15.68 3.08 7.32
CA MET A 24 17.07 2.85 7.65
C MET A 24 17.25 2.21 9.02
N ASN A 25 18.37 1.55 9.21
CA ASN A 25 18.75 1.03 10.52
C ASN A 25 19.14 2.19 11.44
N ALA A 26 18.76 2.12 12.71
CA ALA A 26 19.11 3.14 13.68
C ALA A 26 20.61 3.23 13.98
N SER A 27 21.33 2.17 13.76
CA SER A 27 22.78 2.20 13.89
C SER A 27 23.48 3.01 12.80
N GLU A 28 22.81 3.29 11.73
CA GLU A 28 23.34 4.15 10.69
C GLU A 28 23.29 5.60 11.15
N LYS A 29 24.44 6.22 11.27
CA LYS A 29 24.59 7.60 11.76
C LYS A 29 23.68 8.61 11.10
N GLU A 30 23.29 8.36 9.89
CA GLU A 30 22.43 9.22 9.12
C GLU A 30 20.94 9.07 9.39
N GLY A 31 20.52 8.02 9.99
CA GLY A 31 19.12 7.77 10.31
C GLY A 31 18.71 8.20 11.69
N VAL A 32 19.57 8.93 12.31
CA VAL A 32 19.47 9.05 13.73
C VAL A 32 18.75 10.24 14.24
N ASN A 33 18.42 11.14 13.44
CA ASN A 33 18.06 12.45 13.91
C ASN A 33 16.72 12.64 14.50
N ASP A 34 15.84 11.82 14.17
CA ASP A 34 14.50 11.91 14.65
C ASP A 34 14.27 11.23 15.94
N ARG A 35 15.29 10.65 16.43
CA ARG A 35 15.18 10.03 17.60
C ARG A 35 15.13 10.75 18.72
N GLY A 36 15.22 11.87 18.44
CA GLY A 36 14.97 12.71 19.48
C GLY A 36 14.37 12.15 20.65
N SER A 37 13.83 11.44 20.38
CA SER A 37 13.12 10.95 21.29
C SER A 37 13.45 9.84 21.99
N SER A 38 14.27 9.33 21.70
CA SER A 38 14.14 8.31 22.32
C SER A 38 14.88 7.35 22.59
N ALA A 39 15.09 7.65 23.56
CA ALA A 39 15.46 6.66 24.44
C ALA A 39 14.81 5.34 24.10
N GLY A 40 15.47 4.47 23.68
CA GLY A 40 15.05 3.13 23.55
C GLY A 40 14.33 2.76 22.33
N CYS A 41 14.36 3.59 21.37
CA CYS A 41 13.81 3.18 20.15
C CYS A 41 14.85 2.57 19.36
N ASN A 42 15.35 1.69 19.49
CA ASN A 42 15.97 1.41 18.75
C ASN A 42 16.70 0.41 18.20
N GLU A 43 16.62 -0.54 18.60
CA GLU A 43 17.52 -1.62 18.31
C GLU A 43 17.14 -2.47 17.11
N VAL A 44 15.89 -2.40 16.73
CA VAL A 44 15.40 -3.27 15.67
C VAL A 44 14.82 -2.48 14.59
N LEU A 45 15.60 -2.20 13.60
CA LEU A 45 15.09 -1.53 12.48
C LEU A 45 15.24 -2.37 11.28
N TYR A 46 14.15 -2.50 10.63
CA TYR A 46 14.08 -3.19 9.37
C TYR A 46 14.62 -2.29 8.28
N GLY A 47 15.65 -2.72 7.59
CA GLY A 47 16.18 -2.02 6.41
C GLY A 47 15.28 -2.24 5.20
N VAL A 48 14.06 -1.71 5.25
CA VAL A 48 13.08 -1.90 4.18
C VAL A 48 13.15 -0.79 3.17
N LYS A 49 13.22 -1.15 1.90
CA LYS A 49 13.11 -0.24 0.77
C LYS A 49 11.96 -0.65 -0.14
N ALA A 50 11.24 0.31 -0.69
CA ALA A 50 10.21 0.10 -1.71
C ALA A 50 9.99 1.38 -2.53
N TYR A 51 9.65 1.21 -3.80
CA TYR A 51 9.16 2.27 -4.69
C TYR A 51 7.65 2.20 -4.71
N LYS A 52 6.97 3.29 -4.36
CA LYS A 52 5.52 3.30 -4.10
C LYS A 52 4.84 4.40 -4.89
N SER A 53 3.77 4.05 -5.58
CA SER A 53 2.95 5.02 -6.28
C SER A 53 1.46 4.79 -6.09
N TYR A 54 0.71 5.86 -6.24
CA TYR A 54 -0.73 5.93 -6.12
C TYR A 54 -1.30 6.69 -7.30
N PHE A 55 -2.33 6.15 -7.91
CA PHE A 55 -3.00 6.70 -9.09
C PHE A 55 -4.48 6.80 -8.79
N ILE A 56 -5.05 7.98 -8.94
CA ILE A 56 -6.48 8.23 -8.80
C ILE A 56 -7.05 8.43 -10.18
N GLN A 57 -8.03 7.61 -10.55
CA GLN A 57 -8.77 7.67 -11.79
C GLN A 57 -10.27 7.51 -11.49
N GLY A 58 -11.01 8.62 -11.45
CA GLY A 58 -12.40 8.65 -11.04
C GLY A 58 -12.60 8.04 -9.65
N ASP A 59 -13.46 7.03 -9.54
CA ASP A 59 -13.76 6.36 -8.27
C ASP A 59 -12.72 5.30 -7.86
N TYR A 60 -11.61 5.16 -8.58
CA TYR A 60 -10.60 4.15 -8.31
C TYR A 60 -9.27 4.77 -7.89
N MET A 61 -8.73 4.28 -6.80
CA MET A 61 -7.33 4.48 -6.45
C MET A 61 -6.58 3.18 -6.74
N VAL A 62 -5.49 3.26 -7.49
CA VAL A 62 -4.57 2.15 -7.75
C VAL A 62 -3.28 2.40 -7.00
N ALA A 63 -2.85 1.44 -6.20
CA ALA A 63 -1.57 1.50 -5.50
C ALA A 63 -0.64 0.44 -6.04
N LEU A 64 0.56 0.84 -6.40
CA LEU A 64 1.61 -0.02 -6.89
C LEU A 64 2.85 0.07 -6.01
N GLY A 65 3.57 -1.03 -5.92
CA GLY A 65 4.87 -1.06 -5.29
C GLY A 65 5.79 -2.06 -5.95
N ALA A 66 7.06 -1.68 -6.01
CA ALA A 66 8.13 -2.51 -6.56
C ALA A 66 9.40 -2.38 -5.73
N GLY A 67 10.33 -3.30 -5.93
CA GLY A 67 11.60 -3.28 -5.22
C GLY A 67 11.46 -3.44 -3.71
N VAL A 68 10.39 -4.08 -3.24
CA VAL A 68 10.18 -4.34 -1.82
C VAL A 68 11.27 -5.29 -1.35
N THR A 69 12.18 -4.77 -0.55
CA THR A 69 13.36 -5.52 -0.10
C THR A 69 13.59 -5.28 1.39
N ASN A 70 13.82 -6.35 2.14
CA ASN A 70 14.29 -6.28 3.51
C ASN A 70 15.78 -6.60 3.57
N ARG A 71 16.59 -5.60 3.84
CA ARG A 71 18.06 -5.74 3.96
C ARG A 71 18.50 -6.39 5.27
N GLN A 72 17.58 -6.54 6.22
CA GLN A 72 17.83 -7.13 7.53
C GLN A 72 16.96 -8.37 7.73
N SER A 73 17.13 -9.33 6.87
CA SER A 73 16.33 -10.55 6.82
C SER A 73 16.43 -11.45 8.05
N GLY A 74 17.47 -11.27 8.87
CA GLY A 74 17.64 -12.00 10.13
C GLY A 74 16.71 -11.56 11.27
N GLN A 75 16.02 -10.43 11.13
CA GLN A 75 15.06 -9.97 12.12
C GLN A 75 13.75 -10.75 12.03
N PRO A 76 13.11 -11.06 13.17
CA PRO A 76 11.84 -11.76 13.16
C PRO A 76 10.70 -10.89 12.61
N GLY A 77 9.69 -11.54 12.07
CA GLY A 77 8.50 -10.89 11.55
C GLY A 77 8.49 -10.74 10.03
N HIS A 78 7.30 -10.47 9.50
CA HIS A 78 7.08 -10.33 8.08
C HIS A 78 7.01 -8.86 7.68
N ILE A 79 7.50 -8.55 6.49
CA ILE A 79 7.25 -7.28 5.82
C ILE A 79 5.85 -7.32 5.23
N ARG A 80 5.06 -6.29 5.51
CA ARG A 80 3.68 -6.18 5.08
C ARG A 80 3.40 -4.84 4.43
N THR A 81 2.66 -4.88 3.33
CA THR A 81 2.00 -3.69 2.80
C THR A 81 0.58 -3.63 3.34
N THR A 82 0.30 -2.69 4.23
CA THR A 82 -1.06 -2.45 4.70
C THR A 82 -1.84 -1.81 3.56
N ILE A 83 -2.95 -2.45 3.17
CA ILE A 83 -3.91 -1.90 2.22
C ILE A 83 -4.79 -0.90 2.94
N ASP A 84 -5.37 -1.34 4.06
CA ASP A 84 -6.17 -0.48 4.94
C ASP A 84 -6.20 -1.04 6.38
N GLN A 85 -6.42 -0.15 7.32
CA GLN A 85 -6.75 -0.46 8.69
C GLN A 85 -7.77 0.55 9.19
N THR A 86 -9.02 0.14 9.29
CA THR A 86 -10.15 1.03 9.54
C THR A 86 -11.14 0.43 10.52
N ALA A 87 -12.11 1.22 10.95
CA ALA A 87 -13.20 0.72 11.78
C ALA A 87 -14.03 -0.33 11.01
N LEU A 88 -14.34 -1.42 11.69
CA LEU A 88 -15.30 -2.40 11.20
C LEU A 88 -16.70 -1.93 11.58
N LEU A 89 -17.32 -1.21 10.67
CA LEU A 89 -18.62 -0.56 10.88
C LEU A 89 -19.78 -1.42 10.41
N ASN A 90 -19.57 -2.20 9.35
CA ASN A 90 -20.60 -2.97 8.66
C ASN A 90 -20.09 -4.35 8.28
N ASP A 91 -20.95 -5.16 7.74
CA ASP A 91 -20.61 -6.50 7.26
C ASP A 91 -19.55 -6.44 6.16
N VAL A 92 -18.66 -7.41 6.21
CA VAL A 92 -17.60 -7.58 5.22
C VAL A 92 -17.86 -8.84 4.42
N CYS A 93 -17.77 -8.74 3.12
CA CYS A 93 -17.95 -9.87 2.23
C CYS A 93 -16.94 -9.89 1.09
N LEU A 94 -16.72 -11.07 0.54
CA LEU A 94 -16.08 -11.26 -0.75
C LEU A 94 -17.14 -11.23 -1.84
N LEU A 95 -16.92 -10.40 -2.86
CA LEU A 95 -17.77 -10.30 -4.03
C LEU A 95 -17.04 -10.88 -5.25
N GLU A 96 -17.54 -12.00 -5.74
CA GLU A 96 -16.99 -12.66 -6.93
C GLU A 96 -18.13 -13.01 -7.89
N LYS A 97 -18.04 -12.54 -9.14
CA LYS A 97 -19.04 -12.80 -10.20
C LYS A 97 -20.49 -12.53 -9.76
N GLY A 98 -20.69 -11.45 -9.02
CA GLY A 98 -22.00 -11.05 -8.49
C GLY A 98 -22.44 -11.79 -7.23
N LYS A 99 -21.72 -12.83 -6.79
CA LYS A 99 -22.03 -13.56 -5.55
C LYS A 99 -21.26 -12.95 -4.37
N LYS A 100 -22.00 -12.63 -3.31
CA LYS A 100 -21.43 -12.20 -2.03
C LYS A 100 -21.24 -13.40 -1.11
N THR A 101 -20.09 -13.48 -0.46
CA THR A 101 -19.78 -14.46 0.60
C THR A 101 -19.33 -13.69 1.82
N ALA A 102 -20.13 -13.74 2.89
CA ALA A 102 -19.81 -13.06 4.14
C ALA A 102 -18.54 -13.60 4.78
N LEU A 103 -17.76 -12.73 5.40
CA LEU A 103 -16.59 -13.09 6.21
C LEU A 103 -16.95 -13.02 7.70
N SER A 104 -16.62 -14.09 8.41
CA SER A 104 -16.75 -14.14 9.86
C SER A 104 -15.62 -13.37 10.56
N ALA A 105 -15.75 -13.20 11.87
CA ALA A 105 -14.66 -12.69 12.68
C ALA A 105 -13.40 -13.58 12.57
N GLY A 106 -12.24 -12.97 12.64
CA GLY A 106 -10.94 -13.64 12.56
C GLY A 106 -10.10 -13.20 11.39
N VAL A 107 -9.02 -13.95 11.16
CA VAL A 107 -8.07 -13.71 10.06
C VAL A 107 -8.32 -14.71 8.95
N HIS A 108 -8.47 -14.20 7.75
CA HIS A 108 -8.72 -15.00 6.55
C HIS A 108 -7.65 -14.73 5.49
N ALA A 109 -7.22 -15.80 4.81
CA ALA A 109 -6.44 -15.63 3.59
C ALA A 109 -7.36 -15.07 2.48
N TRP A 110 -6.93 -13.99 1.85
CA TRP A 110 -7.64 -13.45 0.70
C TRP A 110 -7.18 -14.20 -0.53
N LYS A 111 -8.08 -15.00 -1.09
CA LYS A 111 -7.76 -15.86 -2.22
C LYS A 111 -7.43 -15.02 -3.45
N ILE A 112 -6.17 -15.02 -3.82
CA ILE A 112 -5.66 -14.37 -5.03
C ILE A 112 -5.57 -15.46 -6.09
N SER A 113 -6.37 -15.37 -7.14
CA SER A 113 -6.35 -16.35 -8.22
C SER A 113 -6.53 -15.69 -9.57
N GLY A 114 -5.46 -15.65 -10.35
CA GLY A 114 -5.49 -15.26 -11.76
C GLY A 114 -6.35 -14.03 -12.06
N LYS A 115 -7.13 -14.08 -13.12
CA LYS A 115 -7.96 -12.94 -13.58
C LYS A 115 -9.18 -12.63 -12.69
N ASN A 116 -9.47 -13.44 -11.69
CA ASN A 116 -10.74 -13.39 -10.94
C ASN A 116 -10.56 -13.18 -9.43
N THR A 117 -9.61 -12.38 -9.01
CA THR A 117 -9.52 -12.01 -7.60
C THR A 117 -10.80 -11.31 -7.15
N PRO A 118 -11.48 -11.80 -6.10
CA PRO A 118 -12.71 -11.19 -5.63
C PRO A 118 -12.46 -9.79 -5.05
N TRP A 119 -13.48 -8.95 -5.12
CA TRP A 119 -13.53 -7.74 -4.33
C TRP A 119 -13.79 -8.08 -2.87
N LEU A 120 -13.09 -7.45 -1.96
CA LEU A 120 -13.48 -7.36 -0.56
C LEU A 120 -14.29 -6.08 -0.39
N VAL A 121 -15.48 -6.21 0.16
CA VAL A 121 -16.42 -5.09 0.33
C VAL A 121 -16.79 -4.98 1.81
N GLN A 122 -16.59 -3.80 2.40
CA GLN A 122 -17.28 -3.43 3.61
C GLN A 122 -18.52 -2.62 3.20
N GLU A 123 -19.70 -3.11 3.52
CA GLU A 123 -20.95 -2.51 3.03
C GLU A 123 -21.09 -1.04 3.45
N GLY A 124 -21.47 -0.18 2.51
CA GLY A 124 -21.58 1.26 2.73
C GLY A 124 -20.26 1.99 2.92
N GLN A 125 -19.13 1.30 2.73
CA GLN A 125 -17.77 1.84 2.80
C GLN A 125 -17.04 1.58 1.48
N PHE A 126 -15.76 1.29 1.53
CA PHE A 126 -14.94 1.03 0.36
C PHE A 126 -14.96 -0.45 -0.06
N ALA A 127 -14.56 -0.68 -1.30
CA ALA A 127 -14.23 -2.01 -1.78
C ALA A 127 -12.76 -2.07 -2.21
N TYR A 128 -12.14 -3.24 -2.01
CA TYR A 128 -10.70 -3.44 -2.21
C TYR A 128 -10.49 -4.65 -3.11
N ARG A 129 -9.51 -4.58 -4.00
CA ARG A 129 -9.12 -5.71 -4.83
C ARG A 129 -7.61 -5.75 -5.00
N VAL A 130 -7.04 -6.90 -4.71
CA VAL A 130 -5.62 -7.17 -4.95
C VAL A 130 -5.39 -7.49 -6.42
N LEU A 131 -4.31 -6.98 -6.98
CA LEU A 131 -3.90 -7.25 -8.36
C LEU A 131 -2.99 -8.48 -8.38
N PRO A 132 -3.45 -9.61 -8.92
CA PRO A 132 -2.75 -10.91 -8.80
C PRO A 132 -1.43 -10.96 -9.55
N GLU A 133 -1.23 -10.10 -10.53
CA GLU A 133 0.02 -9.99 -11.28
C GLU A 133 1.18 -9.52 -10.40
N TYR A 134 0.89 -8.78 -9.32
CA TYR A 134 1.89 -8.12 -8.49
C TYR A 134 1.88 -8.57 -7.03
N SER A 135 0.85 -9.29 -6.60
CA SER A 135 0.68 -9.68 -5.19
C SER A 135 0.37 -11.15 -5.07
N ARG A 136 1.09 -11.85 -4.20
CA ARG A 136 0.99 -13.31 -4.06
C ARG A 136 0.18 -13.76 -2.86
N LYS A 137 0.27 -13.03 -1.74
CA LYS A 137 -0.39 -13.37 -0.49
C LYS A 137 -1.04 -12.12 0.09
N ALA A 138 -2.31 -12.18 0.35
CA ALA A 138 -3.04 -11.14 1.06
C ALA A 138 -3.96 -11.74 2.11
N PHE A 139 -4.27 -10.92 3.10
CA PHE A 139 -5.08 -11.32 4.24
C PHE A 139 -6.08 -10.21 4.58
N VAL A 140 -7.17 -10.64 5.19
CA VAL A 140 -8.18 -9.80 5.78
C VAL A 140 -8.42 -10.24 7.21
N ALA A 141 -8.53 -9.30 8.13
CA ALA A 141 -8.87 -9.57 9.52
C ALA A 141 -10.06 -8.71 9.95
N CYS A 142 -11.09 -9.38 10.43
CA CYS A 142 -12.24 -8.78 11.10
C CYS A 142 -12.09 -9.09 12.60
N GLU A 143 -11.62 -8.11 13.38
CA GLU A 143 -11.18 -8.39 14.75
C GLU A 143 -11.72 -7.35 15.74
N THR A 144 -11.89 -7.79 16.98
CA THR A 144 -12.02 -6.89 18.12
C THR A 144 -10.66 -6.77 18.79
N ARG A 145 -10.20 -5.54 18.98
CA ARG A 145 -8.92 -5.22 19.60
C ARG A 145 -9.11 -4.37 20.84
N PRO A 146 -8.29 -4.58 21.88
CA PRO A 146 -8.24 -3.67 23.01
C PRO A 146 -7.94 -2.25 22.52
N ALA A 147 -8.68 -1.28 23.03
CA ALA A 147 -8.45 0.14 22.76
C ALA A 147 -7.96 0.81 24.05
N ASN A 148 -6.72 1.22 24.07
CA ASN A 148 -6.12 1.86 25.21
C ASN A 148 -5.20 3.01 24.76
N TRP A 149 -5.60 4.23 25.02
CA TRP A 149 -4.83 5.41 24.64
C TRP A 149 -3.45 5.48 25.28
N VAL A 150 -3.28 4.89 26.46
CA VAL A 150 -1.98 4.85 27.16
C VAL A 150 -0.98 3.98 26.42
N LEU A 151 -1.44 2.94 25.69
CA LEU A 151 -0.58 2.10 24.87
C LEU A 151 -0.01 2.87 23.67
N HIS A 152 -0.74 3.89 23.19
CA HIS A 152 -0.28 4.74 22.10
C HIS A 152 0.60 5.88 22.59
N ASN A 153 0.25 6.47 23.71
CA ASN A 153 1.02 7.58 24.28
C ASN A 153 0.86 7.63 25.79
N LYS A 154 1.95 7.50 26.51
CA LYS A 154 1.99 7.54 27.98
C LYS A 154 1.45 8.85 28.57
N THR A 155 1.47 9.94 27.83
CA THR A 155 0.88 11.21 28.25
C THR A 155 -0.64 11.16 28.41
N ASN A 156 -1.26 10.12 27.91
CA ASN A 156 -2.68 9.86 28.12
C ASN A 156 -2.98 9.13 29.44
N ALA A 157 -1.98 8.88 30.28
CA ALA A 157 -2.19 8.33 31.60
C ALA A 157 -3.19 9.19 32.38
N GLY A 158 -4.18 8.56 33.00
CA GLY A 158 -5.26 9.24 33.68
C GLY A 158 -6.50 9.60 32.87
N LYS A 159 -6.44 9.47 31.54
CA LYS A 159 -7.66 9.55 30.72
C LYS A 159 -8.37 8.21 30.72
N LYS A 160 -9.68 8.25 30.87
CA LYS A 160 -10.50 7.04 30.71
C LYS A 160 -10.37 6.54 29.28
N ASN A 161 -10.08 5.26 29.16
CA ASN A 161 -10.08 4.59 27.87
C ASN A 161 -11.50 4.15 27.54
N LEU A 162 -12.11 4.84 26.63
CA LEU A 162 -13.42 4.48 26.12
C LEU A 162 -13.41 4.60 24.60
N PRO A 163 -13.84 3.58 23.91
CA PRO A 163 -14.23 2.25 24.40
C PRO A 163 -13.03 1.39 24.80
N ASP A 164 -13.25 0.37 25.65
CA ASP A 164 -12.22 -0.58 26.04
C ASP A 164 -11.75 -1.46 24.90
N SER A 165 -12.56 -1.57 23.87
CA SER A 165 -12.23 -2.31 22.64
C SER A 165 -12.83 -1.64 21.41
N VAL A 166 -12.23 -1.90 20.27
CA VAL A 166 -12.70 -1.44 18.97
C VAL A 166 -12.75 -2.62 18.00
N LYS A 167 -13.76 -2.62 17.14
CA LYS A 167 -13.82 -3.54 16.00
C LYS A 167 -13.08 -2.91 14.84
N ILE A 168 -12.14 -3.65 14.28
CA ILE A 168 -11.30 -3.19 13.18
C ILE A 168 -11.31 -4.16 12.01
N LEU A 169 -11.25 -3.59 10.82
CA LEU A 169 -10.96 -4.27 9.58
C LEU A 169 -9.52 -3.96 9.21
N ARG A 170 -8.70 -4.98 8.99
CA ARG A 170 -7.33 -4.83 8.52
C ARG A 170 -7.11 -5.64 7.26
N LEU A 171 -6.47 -5.03 6.29
CA LEU A 171 -6.15 -5.62 5.00
C LEU A 171 -4.65 -5.45 4.74
N TRP A 172 -3.97 -6.52 4.38
CA TRP A 172 -2.55 -6.43 4.06
C TRP A 172 -2.09 -7.47 3.03
N ILE A 173 -1.04 -7.11 2.32
CA ILE A 173 -0.25 -8.00 1.48
C ILE A 173 0.98 -8.42 2.29
N ASP A 174 1.28 -9.71 2.32
CA ASP A 174 2.38 -10.27 3.08
C ASP A 174 3.53 -10.64 2.14
N HIS A 175 4.67 -9.99 2.34
CA HIS A 175 5.88 -10.20 1.56
C HIS A 175 6.82 -11.25 2.17
N GLY A 176 6.45 -11.82 3.32
CA GLY A 176 7.34 -12.71 4.08
C GLY A 176 8.40 -11.97 4.89
N GLN A 177 9.34 -12.73 5.44
CA GLN A 177 10.38 -12.21 6.32
C GLN A 177 11.51 -11.52 5.56
N ALA A 178 11.89 -12.07 4.43
CA ALA A 178 13.04 -11.63 3.66
C ALA A 178 12.72 -11.36 2.19
N PRO A 179 11.81 -10.42 1.89
CA PRO A 179 11.54 -10.09 0.50
C PRO A 179 12.78 -9.48 -0.16
N VAL A 180 13.01 -9.87 -1.41
CA VAL A 180 14.03 -9.31 -2.28
C VAL A 180 13.36 -8.91 -3.59
N ASN A 181 13.35 -7.63 -3.87
CA ASN A 181 12.76 -7.07 -5.09
C ASN A 181 11.30 -7.52 -5.35
N ASP A 182 10.53 -7.70 -4.29
CA ASP A 182 9.13 -8.08 -4.39
C ASP A 182 8.25 -6.91 -4.86
N THR A 183 7.04 -7.24 -5.27
CA THR A 183 6.07 -6.27 -5.80
C THR A 183 4.74 -6.37 -5.08
N TYR A 184 3.92 -5.32 -5.21
CA TYR A 184 2.52 -5.38 -4.89
C TYR A 184 1.69 -4.50 -5.80
N GLY A 185 0.41 -4.81 -5.88
CA GLY A 185 -0.59 -3.99 -6.52
C GLY A 185 -1.96 -4.24 -5.91
N TYR A 186 -2.70 -3.18 -5.68
CA TYR A 186 -4.09 -3.25 -5.28
C TYR A 186 -4.88 -2.03 -5.74
N THR A 187 -6.18 -2.14 -5.74
CA THR A 187 -7.07 -1.01 -6.02
C THR A 187 -8.14 -0.88 -4.95
N VAL A 188 -8.52 0.36 -4.69
CA VAL A 188 -9.62 0.75 -3.81
C VAL A 188 -10.69 1.42 -4.66
N TYR A 189 -11.92 0.96 -4.53
CA TYR A 189 -13.09 1.58 -5.12
C TYR A 189 -13.81 2.41 -4.06
N THR A 190 -13.98 3.69 -4.34
CA THR A 190 -14.58 4.67 -3.43
C THR A 190 -15.96 5.15 -3.88
N GLY A 191 -16.40 4.67 -5.03
CA GLY A 191 -17.70 5.04 -5.61
C GLY A 191 -18.89 4.46 -4.88
N LYS A 192 -20.05 4.96 -5.22
CA LYS A 192 -21.33 4.44 -4.73
C LYS A 192 -21.74 3.21 -5.54
N GLY A 193 -22.12 2.15 -4.84
CA GLY A 193 -22.62 0.93 -5.48
C GLY A 193 -21.59 -0.18 -5.60
N THR A 194 -21.78 -1.04 -6.59
CA THR A 194 -20.94 -2.24 -6.77
C THR A 194 -19.77 -1.94 -7.70
N PRO A 195 -18.53 -2.25 -7.30
CA PRO A 195 -17.39 -2.06 -8.18
C PRO A 195 -17.48 -2.96 -9.42
N SER A 196 -16.93 -2.47 -10.52
CA SER A 196 -16.93 -3.23 -11.79
C SER A 196 -16.10 -4.52 -11.65
N ALA A 197 -16.63 -5.60 -12.22
CA ALA A 197 -15.89 -6.85 -12.35
C ALA A 197 -14.63 -6.68 -13.22
N ARG A 198 -14.74 -5.88 -14.30
CA ARG A 198 -13.63 -5.48 -15.16
C ARG A 198 -13.09 -4.14 -14.66
N LEU A 199 -11.82 -4.10 -14.37
CA LEU A 199 -11.16 -2.85 -13.95
C LEU A 199 -11.16 -1.84 -15.09
N PRO A 200 -11.51 -0.56 -14.81
CA PRO A 200 -11.53 0.50 -15.82
C PRO A 200 -10.14 1.06 -16.13
N PHE A 201 -9.09 0.35 -15.73
CA PHE A 201 -7.70 0.69 -15.95
C PHE A 201 -6.87 -0.56 -16.21
N ARG A 202 -5.66 -0.35 -16.68
CA ARG A 202 -4.61 -1.37 -16.75
C ARG A 202 -3.30 -0.82 -16.22
N VAL A 203 -2.55 -1.65 -15.53
CA VAL A 203 -1.17 -1.36 -15.17
C VAL A 203 -0.30 -1.63 -16.40
N LEU A 204 0.48 -0.65 -16.82
CA LEU A 204 1.39 -0.79 -17.94
C LEU A 204 2.78 -1.25 -17.47
N ARG A 205 3.19 -0.75 -16.30
CA ARG A 205 4.49 -1.06 -15.74
C ARG A 205 4.46 -0.92 -14.21
N ASN A 206 5.17 -1.81 -13.52
CA ASN A 206 5.36 -1.76 -12.08
C ASN A 206 6.76 -2.28 -11.72
N ASP A 207 7.75 -1.41 -11.79
CA ASP A 207 9.11 -1.69 -11.38
C ASP A 207 9.75 -0.48 -10.66
N SER A 208 11.02 -0.61 -10.31
CA SER A 208 11.76 0.42 -9.57
C SER A 208 12.20 1.62 -10.44
N LEU A 209 11.95 1.59 -11.72
CA LEU A 209 12.25 2.68 -12.64
C LEU A 209 11.00 3.47 -12.99
N VAL A 210 9.91 2.77 -13.27
CA VAL A 210 8.65 3.36 -13.68
C VAL A 210 7.47 2.58 -13.12
N GLN A 211 6.47 3.29 -12.63
CA GLN A 211 5.16 2.75 -12.36
C GLN A 211 4.14 3.53 -13.17
N ALA A 212 3.31 2.84 -13.96
CA ALA A 212 2.39 3.49 -14.89
C ALA A 212 1.05 2.77 -14.99
N VAL A 213 -0.02 3.56 -15.01
CA VAL A 213 -1.40 3.11 -15.14
C VAL A 213 -2.09 3.89 -16.26
N GLN A 214 -2.87 3.19 -17.07
CA GLN A 214 -3.65 3.77 -18.14
C GLN A 214 -5.13 3.44 -17.96
N SER A 215 -6.01 4.39 -18.20
CA SER A 215 -7.45 4.14 -18.25
C SER A 215 -7.82 3.17 -19.38
N ALA A 216 -8.91 2.42 -19.20
CA ALA A 216 -9.33 1.41 -20.18
C ALA A 216 -9.68 2.00 -21.55
N ASP A 217 -10.17 3.24 -21.59
CA ASP A 217 -10.47 4.01 -22.81
C ASP A 217 -9.22 4.66 -23.43
N LYS A 218 -8.06 4.51 -22.79
CA LYS A 218 -6.75 5.03 -23.19
C LYS A 218 -6.63 6.56 -23.20
N LYS A 219 -7.57 7.28 -22.62
CA LYS A 219 -7.55 8.76 -22.61
C LYS A 219 -6.67 9.32 -21.51
N LEU A 220 -6.44 8.59 -20.43
CA LEU A 220 -5.60 9.00 -19.32
C LEU A 220 -4.43 8.04 -19.15
N LEU A 221 -3.22 8.57 -19.14
CA LEU A 221 -1.99 7.89 -18.79
C LEU A 221 -1.32 8.61 -17.63
N GLN A 222 -1.09 7.90 -16.55
CA GLN A 222 -0.39 8.41 -15.38
C GLN A 222 0.87 7.58 -15.16
N ALA A 223 2.00 8.24 -14.89
CA ALA A 223 3.26 7.57 -14.66
C ALA A 223 4.09 8.27 -13.59
N VAL A 224 4.82 7.48 -12.82
CA VAL A 224 5.84 7.93 -11.88
C VAL A 224 7.17 7.38 -12.36
N PHE A 225 8.13 8.27 -12.60
CA PHE A 225 9.51 7.93 -12.94
C PHE A 225 10.36 8.11 -11.70
N TYR A 226 11.09 7.08 -11.32
CA TYR A 226 11.96 7.14 -10.16
C TYR A 226 13.38 7.50 -10.57
N PRO A 227 14.08 8.33 -9.79
CA PRO A 227 15.46 8.66 -10.09
C PRO A 227 16.32 7.40 -10.02
N VAL A 228 17.12 7.19 -11.03
CA VAL A 228 18.18 6.20 -11.02
C VAL A 228 19.42 6.84 -10.40
N SER A 229 20.08 6.13 -9.50
CA SER A 229 21.38 6.58 -9.00
C SER A 229 22.39 6.47 -10.13
N TYR A 230 22.79 7.60 -10.68
CA TYR A 230 23.79 7.66 -11.72
C TYR A 230 25.18 7.90 -11.19
N THR A 231 26.05 7.03 -11.61
CA THR A 231 27.35 7.41 -12.07
C THR A 231 27.24 7.79 -13.54
N HIS A 232 27.37 9.08 -13.81
CA HIS A 232 27.54 9.69 -15.13
C HIS A 232 26.93 9.00 -16.38
N LEU A 233 25.75 9.43 -16.75
CA LEU A 233 25.42 9.50 -18.17
C LEU A 233 25.40 10.98 -18.57
N ARG A 234 26.32 11.38 -19.45
CA ARG A 234 26.17 12.61 -20.19
C ARG A 234 24.85 12.52 -20.95
N ALA A 235 24.00 13.48 -20.75
CA ALA A 235 22.85 13.68 -21.60
C ALA A 235 23.36 13.93 -23.02
N HIS A 236 23.21 12.97 -23.90
CA HIS A 236 23.17 13.29 -25.31
C HIS A 236 21.80 13.91 -25.55
N GLU A 237 21.78 15.22 -25.68
CA GLU A 237 20.65 15.92 -26.25
C GLU A 237 20.46 15.36 -27.68
N THR A 238 19.43 14.54 -27.83
CA THR A 238 18.92 14.24 -29.15
C THR A 238 17.96 15.35 -29.50
N VAL A 239 18.45 16.36 -30.20
CA VAL A 239 17.59 17.33 -30.87
C VAL A 239 16.90 16.57 -31.98
N LEU A 240 15.62 16.35 -31.87
CA LEU A 240 14.77 15.96 -32.98
C LEU A 240 14.44 17.24 -33.74
N ASP A 241 15.14 17.53 -34.82
CA ASP A 241 14.70 18.45 -35.83
C ASP A 241 13.47 17.86 -36.53
N LEU A 242 12.36 18.59 -36.44
CA LEU A 242 11.13 18.37 -37.20
C LEU A 242 11.21 19.13 -38.54
#